data_baec925c43889ded432c25a771a8b232
#
_entry.id   baec925c43889ded432c25a771a8b232
#
_cell.length_a   1.000
_cell.length_b   1.000
_cell.length_c   1.000
_cell.angle_alpha   90.00
_cell.angle_beta   90.00
_cell.angle_gamma   90.00
#
_symmetry.space_group_name_H-M   'P 1'
#
loop_
_entity.id
_entity.type
_entity.pdbx_description
1 polymer ?
#
loop_
_entity_poly.entity_id
_entity_poly.type
_entity_poly.pdbx_seq_one_letter_code
_entity_poly.pdbx_strand_id
1 'polypeptide(L)'
;MEFKYSVDGSEGNVYTVIVKESNGVFNLYCDCAAGSYGKKCKHKSGIIEGILNGQINDVFRSDFLGSELCSHYLSLKESEAELEQMKKDVKRKTARFERVMAG
;
A
#
# COMPACT_ATOMS: atom_id res chain seq x y z
N MET A 1 -15.57 -15.23 -2.58
CA MET A 1 -14.43 -15.62 -3.42
C MET A 1 -13.13 -15.39 -2.66
N GLU A 2 -12.20 -16.30 -2.75
CA GLU A 2 -10.95 -16.23 -1.99
C GLU A 2 -9.77 -16.56 -2.89
N PHE A 3 -8.74 -15.73 -2.84
CA PHE A 3 -7.50 -15.91 -3.61
C PHE A 3 -6.31 -15.85 -2.67
N LYS A 4 -5.34 -16.74 -2.89
CA LYS A 4 -4.12 -16.80 -2.11
C LYS A 4 -2.92 -16.48 -2.99
N TYR A 5 -2.04 -15.62 -2.50
CA TYR A 5 -0.81 -15.23 -3.21
C TYR A 5 0.38 -15.43 -2.31
N SER A 6 1.47 -15.94 -2.87
CA SER A 6 2.75 -16.08 -2.18
C SER A 6 3.61 -14.86 -2.48
N VAL A 7 4.17 -14.24 -1.45
CA VAL A 7 5.01 -13.04 -1.56
C VAL A 7 6.34 -13.30 -0.87
N ASP A 8 7.44 -13.04 -1.55
CA ASP A 8 8.77 -13.18 -0.97
C ASP A 8 9.05 -12.03 0.00
N GLY A 9 9.50 -12.39 1.20
CA GLY A 9 9.94 -11.44 2.19
C GLY A 9 11.41 -11.08 2.03
N SER A 10 11.84 -10.01 2.68
CA SER A 10 13.21 -9.48 2.57
C SER A 10 14.29 -10.42 3.13
N GLU A 11 13.92 -11.38 3.97
CA GLU A 11 14.87 -12.31 4.60
C GLU A 11 14.76 -13.73 4.05
N GLY A 12 14.20 -13.89 2.85
CA GLY A 12 14.01 -15.20 2.23
C GLY A 12 12.78 -15.96 2.73
N ASN A 13 12.02 -15.38 3.64
CA ASN A 13 10.74 -15.95 4.10
C ASN A 13 9.68 -15.77 3.01
N VAL A 14 8.76 -16.72 2.92
CA VAL A 14 7.62 -16.62 2.02
C VAL A 14 6.37 -16.36 2.86
N TYR A 15 5.65 -15.29 2.54
CA TYR A 15 4.41 -14.94 3.20
C TYR A 15 3.22 -15.20 2.28
N THR A 16 2.08 -15.48 2.88
CA THR A 16 0.84 -15.71 2.14
C THR A 16 -0.11 -14.52 2.36
N VAL A 17 -0.55 -13.92 1.26
CA VAL A 17 -1.59 -12.89 1.29
C VAL A 17 -2.88 -13.51 0.77
N ILE A 18 -3.95 -13.38 1.55
CA ILE A 18 -5.26 -13.90 1.19
C ILE A 18 -6.17 -12.72 0.88
N VAL A 19 -6.75 -12.72 -0.32
CA VAL A 19 -7.76 -11.74 -0.73
C VAL A 19 -9.12 -12.41 -0.66
N LYS A 20 -9.99 -11.90 0.19
CA LYS A 20 -11.37 -12.40 0.30
C LYS A 20 -12.33 -11.35 -0.24
N GLU A 21 -13.28 -11.79 -1.08
CA GLU A 21 -14.32 -10.94 -1.63
C GLU A 21 -15.69 -11.53 -1.32
N SER A 22 -16.60 -10.68 -0.86
CA SER A 22 -17.99 -11.05 -0.62
C SER A 22 -18.87 -9.82 -0.84
N ASN A 23 -19.78 -9.89 -1.80
CA ASN A 23 -20.72 -8.82 -2.15
C ASN A 23 -20.06 -7.48 -2.41
N GLY A 24 -18.90 -7.47 -3.08
CA GLY A 24 -18.15 -6.26 -3.39
C GLY A 24 -17.29 -5.75 -2.24
N VAL A 25 -17.26 -6.44 -1.11
CA VAL A 25 -16.41 -6.10 0.03
C VAL A 25 -15.14 -6.94 -0.04
N PHE A 26 -14.00 -6.26 0.00
CA PHE A 26 -12.67 -6.89 -0.07
C PHE A 26 -11.96 -6.79 1.26
N ASN A 27 -11.35 -7.89 1.68
CA ASN A 27 -10.50 -7.96 2.85
C ASN A 27 -9.20 -8.65 2.48
N LEU A 28 -8.08 -8.14 2.97
CA LEU A 28 -6.77 -8.74 2.76
C LEU A 28 -6.17 -9.18 4.09
N TYR A 29 -5.59 -10.37 4.09
CA TYR A 29 -4.91 -10.96 5.24
C TYR A 29 -3.49 -11.34 4.83
N CYS A 30 -2.54 -11.11 5.71
CA CYS A 30 -1.16 -11.53 5.51
C CYS A 30 -0.68 -12.19 6.80
N ASP A 31 0.12 -13.24 6.67
CA ASP A 31 0.66 -13.97 7.82
C ASP A 31 1.94 -13.37 8.40
N CYS A 32 2.40 -12.21 7.90
CA CYS A 32 3.49 -11.48 8.51
C CYS A 32 3.03 -10.82 9.84
N ALA A 33 3.98 -10.37 10.64
CA ALA A 33 3.69 -9.81 11.96
C ALA A 33 2.68 -8.65 11.91
N ALA A 34 2.89 -7.68 11.01
CA ALA A 34 1.97 -6.54 10.84
C ALA A 34 0.61 -6.98 10.32
N GLY A 35 0.58 -7.87 9.33
CA GLY A 35 -0.65 -8.38 8.73
C GLY A 35 -1.50 -9.19 9.69
N SER A 36 -0.86 -9.94 10.60
CA SER A 36 -1.57 -10.75 11.61
C SER A 36 -2.39 -9.89 12.57
N TYR A 37 -1.99 -8.64 12.79
CA TYR A 37 -2.71 -7.70 13.64
C TYR A 37 -3.70 -6.83 12.85
N GLY A 38 -3.97 -7.17 11.60
CA GLY A 38 -4.88 -6.41 10.75
C GLY A 38 -4.33 -5.07 10.29
N LYS A 39 -3.03 -4.83 10.46
CA LYS A 39 -2.39 -3.58 10.08
C LYS A 39 -1.93 -3.62 8.62
N LYS A 40 -1.69 -2.43 8.07
CA LYS A 40 -1.08 -2.27 6.76
C LYS A 40 0.31 -2.91 6.75
N CYS A 41 0.61 -3.68 5.72
CA CYS A 41 1.95 -4.22 5.50
C CYS A 41 2.31 -4.11 4.01
N LYS A 42 3.61 -4.14 3.73
CA LYS A 42 4.11 -4.03 2.34
C LYS A 42 3.61 -5.17 1.44
N HIS A 43 3.34 -6.35 2.00
CA HIS A 43 2.86 -7.50 1.24
C HIS A 43 1.44 -7.27 0.74
N LYS A 44 0.54 -6.79 1.61
CA LYS A 44 -0.82 -6.42 1.23
C LYS A 44 -0.82 -5.29 0.19
N SER A 45 -0.01 -4.27 0.42
CA SER A 45 0.12 -3.13 -0.51
C SER A 45 0.62 -3.59 -1.87
N GLY A 46 1.58 -4.51 -1.91
CA GLY A 46 2.08 -5.09 -3.16
C GLY A 46 1.01 -5.81 -3.95
N ILE A 47 0.14 -6.55 -3.29
CA ILE A 47 -0.98 -7.24 -3.94
C ILE A 47 -2.00 -6.24 -4.48
N ILE A 48 -2.33 -5.20 -3.72
CA ILE A 48 -3.26 -4.14 -4.17
C ILE A 48 -2.69 -3.45 -5.41
N GLU A 49 -1.41 -3.08 -5.40
CA GLU A 49 -0.75 -2.47 -6.56
C GLU A 49 -0.78 -3.40 -7.78
N GLY A 50 -0.54 -4.69 -7.58
CA GLY A 50 -0.60 -5.69 -8.65
C GLY A 50 -1.98 -5.80 -9.26
N ILE A 51 -3.03 -5.71 -8.46
CA ILE A 51 -4.42 -5.73 -8.94
C ILE A 51 -4.71 -4.45 -9.75
N LEU A 52 -4.30 -3.29 -9.23
CA LEU A 52 -4.52 -2.00 -9.89
C LEU A 52 -3.80 -1.90 -11.22
N ASN A 53 -2.60 -2.48 -11.31
CA ASN A 53 -1.78 -2.48 -12.52
C ASN A 53 -2.18 -3.58 -13.52
N GLY A 54 -3.13 -4.42 -13.18
CA GLY A 54 -3.54 -5.55 -14.01
C GLY A 54 -2.53 -6.69 -14.08
N GLN A 55 -1.53 -6.70 -13.21
CA GLN A 55 -0.51 -7.75 -13.16
C GLN A 55 -0.98 -8.99 -12.41
N ILE A 56 -1.94 -8.83 -11.52
CA ILE A 56 -2.52 -9.89 -10.70
C ILE A 56 -3.99 -9.98 -11.05
N ASN A 57 -4.43 -11.16 -11.40
CA ASN A 57 -5.82 -11.59 -11.60
C ASN A 57 -6.83 -10.48 -11.99
N ASP A 58 -7.21 -10.45 -13.28
CA ASP A 58 -8.18 -9.50 -13.83
C ASP A 58 -9.64 -9.81 -13.49
N VAL A 59 -9.92 -11.01 -12.98
CA VAL A 59 -11.30 -11.51 -12.83
C VAL A 59 -12.14 -10.57 -11.95
N PHE A 60 -11.58 -10.07 -10.88
CA PHE A 60 -12.29 -9.18 -9.95
C PHE A 60 -11.79 -7.75 -9.95
N ARG A 61 -10.95 -7.37 -10.91
CA ARG A 61 -10.36 -6.03 -10.96
C ARG A 61 -11.41 -4.92 -11.01
N SER A 62 -12.45 -5.09 -11.82
CA SER A 62 -13.54 -4.12 -11.91
C SER A 62 -14.26 -3.94 -10.58
N ASP A 63 -14.56 -5.04 -9.91
CA ASP A 63 -15.22 -5.00 -8.61
C ASP A 63 -14.32 -4.37 -7.55
N PHE A 64 -13.03 -4.67 -7.60
CA PHE A 64 -12.05 -4.09 -6.69
C PHE A 64 -11.94 -2.57 -6.87
N LEU A 65 -11.90 -2.08 -8.11
CA LEU A 65 -11.79 -0.65 -8.41
C LEU A 65 -12.99 0.14 -7.87
N GLY A 66 -14.16 -0.47 -7.79
CA GLY A 66 -15.34 0.14 -7.22
C GLY A 66 -15.51 -0.10 -5.71
N SER A 67 -14.58 -0.79 -5.07
CA SER A 67 -14.70 -1.15 -3.66
C SER A 67 -14.27 -0.02 -2.73
N GLU A 68 -14.79 -0.07 -1.50
CA GLU A 68 -14.41 0.85 -0.43
C GLU A 68 -12.91 0.70 -0.08
N LEU A 69 -12.40 -0.52 -0.07
CA LEU A 69 -10.99 -0.79 0.21
C LEU A 69 -10.08 -0.07 -0.80
N CYS A 70 -10.41 -0.13 -2.08
CA CYS A 70 -9.65 0.55 -3.13
C CYS A 70 -9.69 2.07 -2.93
N SER A 71 -10.86 2.62 -2.64
CA SER A 71 -11.04 4.05 -2.38
C SER A 71 -10.16 4.52 -1.22
N HIS A 72 -10.16 3.81 -0.11
CA HIS A 72 -9.32 4.13 1.04
C HIS A 72 -7.84 3.99 0.74
N TYR A 73 -7.45 2.97 -0.01
CA TYR A 73 -6.06 2.78 -0.41
C TYR A 73 -5.55 3.94 -1.26
N LEU A 74 -6.31 4.35 -2.27
CA LEU A 74 -5.93 5.46 -3.14
C LEU A 74 -5.84 6.78 -2.37
N SER A 75 -6.77 7.02 -1.45
CA SER A 75 -6.74 8.20 -0.58
C SER A 75 -5.49 8.20 0.30
N LEU A 76 -5.12 7.06 0.85
CA LEU A 76 -3.89 6.93 1.65
C LEU A 76 -2.65 7.23 0.82
N LYS A 77 -2.56 6.70 -0.40
CA LYS A 77 -1.40 6.94 -1.29
C LYS A 77 -1.28 8.41 -1.65
N GLU A 78 -2.39 9.09 -1.87
CA GLU A 78 -2.41 10.52 -2.15
C GLU A 78 -1.87 11.32 -0.96
N SER A 79 -2.32 11.00 0.25
CA SER A 79 -1.85 11.64 1.48
C SER A 79 -0.37 11.38 1.74
N GLU A 80 0.10 10.17 1.48
CA GLU A 80 1.53 9.83 1.59
C GLU A 80 2.39 10.65 0.63
N ALA A 81 1.91 10.86 -0.60
CA ALA A 81 2.61 11.68 -1.60
C ALA A 81 2.68 13.14 -1.17
N GLU A 82 1.60 13.69 -0.63
CA GLU A 82 1.57 15.06 -0.10
C GLU A 82 2.55 15.23 1.08
N LEU A 83 2.57 14.28 2.00
CA LEU A 83 3.48 14.29 3.14
C LEU A 83 4.94 14.27 2.68
N GLU A 84 5.26 13.45 1.70
CA GLU A 84 6.61 13.36 1.15
C GLU A 84 7.05 14.68 0.53
N GLN A 85 6.15 15.35 -0.19
CA GLN A 85 6.42 16.66 -0.78
C GLN A 85 6.66 17.71 0.30
N MET A 86 5.87 17.71 1.37
CA MET A 86 6.03 18.62 2.50
C MET A 86 7.38 18.43 3.19
N LYS A 87 7.82 17.19 3.35
CA LYS A 87 9.14 16.88 3.93
C LYS A 87 10.27 17.45 3.09
N LYS A 88 10.17 17.36 1.77
CA LYS A 88 11.16 17.92 0.84
C LYS A 88 11.21 19.43 0.94
N ASP A 89 10.06 20.09 1.04
CA ASP A 89 9.97 21.54 1.18
C ASP A 89 10.61 22.02 2.49
N VAL A 90 10.33 21.37 3.59
CA VAL A 90 10.92 21.70 4.89
C VAL A 90 12.44 21.58 4.83
N LYS A 91 12.94 20.48 4.25
CA LYS A 91 14.38 20.26 4.11
C LYS A 91 15.06 21.34 3.28
N ARG A 92 14.44 21.75 2.18
CA ARG A 92 14.95 22.81 1.30
C ARG A 92 14.99 24.14 2.01
N LYS A 93 13.93 24.51 2.72
CA LYS A 93 13.83 25.77 3.46
C LYS A 93 14.82 25.82 4.62
N THR A 94 15.02 24.71 5.30
CA THR A 94 15.99 24.59 6.38
C THR A 94 17.40 24.80 5.84
N ALA A 95 17.76 24.19 4.74
CA ALA A 95 19.08 24.37 4.12
C ALA A 95 19.32 25.82 3.71
N ARG A 96 18.31 26.49 3.17
CA ARG A 96 18.40 27.91 2.80
C ARG A 96 18.59 28.79 4.02
N PHE A 97 17.84 28.55 5.09
CA PHE A 97 17.94 29.28 6.35
C PHE A 97 19.34 29.13 6.94
N GLU A 98 19.87 27.93 7.01
CA GLU A 98 21.21 27.66 7.52
C GLU A 98 22.28 28.40 6.73
N ARG A 99 22.14 28.47 5.41
CA ARG A 99 23.07 29.15 4.51
C ARG A 99 23.11 30.67 4.75
N VAL A 100 21.94 31.28 4.91
CA VAL A 100 21.79 32.70 5.19
C VAL A 100 22.35 33.03 6.57
N MET A 101 22.08 32.18 7.55
CA MET A 101 22.53 32.35 8.92
C MET A 101 24.07 32.27 9.04
N ALA A 102 24.68 31.37 8.25
CA ALA A 102 26.15 31.17 8.25
C ALA A 102 26.90 32.28 7.49
N GLY A 103 26.24 32.92 6.57
CA GLY A 103 26.80 33.97 5.73
C GLY A 103 26.70 35.33 6.31
#